data_6af4d5df2f783927467ab87307261ae1
#
_entry.id   6af4d5df2f783927467ab87307261ae1
#
_cell.length_a   1.000
_cell.length_b   1.000
_cell.length_c   1.000
_cell.angle_alpha   90.00
_cell.angle_beta   90.00
_cell.angle_gamma   90.00
#
_symmetry.space_group_name_H-M   'P 1'
#
loop_
_entity.id
_entity.type
_entity.pdbx_description
1 polymer ?
#
loop_
_entity_poly.entity_id
_entity_poly.type
_entity_poly.pdbx_seq_one_letter_code
_entity_poly.pdbx_strand_id
1 'polypeptide(L)' 'MPKFKVGDQVERVGSLVPEYMKSGVITRVIPNDQGQDLFNEYEVNFGNQVIAIFYETQLRLVAEAGC' A
#
# COMPACT_ATOMS: atom_id res chain seq x y z
N MET A 1 1.66 14.31 -5.60
CA MET A 1 0.71 13.34 -6.16
C MET A 1 0.95 11.98 -5.54
N PRO A 2 -0.10 11.24 -5.21
CA PRO A 2 0.08 9.90 -4.64
C PRO A 2 0.85 8.98 -5.58
N LYS A 3 1.72 8.19 -5.00
CA LYS A 3 2.54 7.26 -5.76
C LYS A 3 1.76 6.04 -6.24
N PHE A 4 0.74 5.66 -5.47
CA PHE A 4 -0.08 4.48 -5.75
C PHE A 4 -1.52 4.89 -5.97
N LYS A 5 -2.31 4.00 -6.55
CA LYS A 5 -3.73 4.27 -6.80
C LYS A 5 -4.55 3.05 -6.44
N VAL A 6 -5.86 3.24 -6.32
CA VAL A 6 -6.80 2.14 -6.06
C VAL A 6 -6.64 1.08 -7.13
N GLY A 7 -6.55 -0.16 -6.70
CA GLY A 7 -6.35 -1.30 -7.58
C GLY A 7 -4.89 -1.73 -7.72
N ASP A 8 -3.95 -0.90 -7.31
CA ASP A 8 -2.54 -1.28 -7.34
C ASP A 8 -2.27 -2.38 -6.33
N GLN A 9 -1.47 -3.35 -6.75
CA GLN A 9 -1.00 -4.38 -5.85
C GLN A 9 0.31 -3.92 -5.23
N VAL A 10 0.37 -3.92 -3.91
CA VAL A 10 1.52 -3.43 -3.17
C VAL A 10 1.94 -4.45 -2.13
N GLU A 11 3.18 -4.32 -1.66
CA GLU A 11 3.67 -5.12 -0.56
C GLU A 11 4.29 -4.20 0.49
N ARG A 12 4.30 -4.66 1.73
CA ARG A 12 4.91 -3.90 2.80
C ARG A 12 6.43 -4.01 2.74
N VAL A 13 7.08 -2.87 2.96
CA VAL A 13 8.54 -2.82 3.05
C VAL A 13 8.93 -3.13 4.49
N GLY A 14 9.87 -4.05 4.66
CA GLY A 14 10.36 -4.39 5.98
C GLY A 14 10.68 -5.86 6.11
N SER A 15 11.42 -6.21 7.16
CA SER A 15 11.87 -7.58 7.37
C SER A 15 11.00 -8.38 8.32
N LEU A 16 10.13 -7.72 9.07
CA LEU A 16 9.28 -8.40 10.05
C LEU A 16 7.80 -8.31 9.67
N VAL A 17 7.53 -8.51 8.40
CA VAL A 17 6.16 -8.45 7.90
C VAL A 17 5.54 -9.84 7.97
N PRO A 18 4.38 -9.99 8.65
CA PRO A 18 3.70 -11.28 8.68
C PRO A 18 3.31 -11.75 7.27
N GLU A 19 3.29 -13.05 7.07
CA GLU A 19 2.95 -13.63 5.76
C GLU A 19 1.62 -13.10 5.24
N TYR A 20 0.62 -13.01 6.08
CA TYR A 20 -0.73 -12.60 5.66
C TYR A 20 -0.83 -11.10 5.36
N MET A 21 0.23 -10.34 5.58
CA MET A 21 0.27 -8.91 5.27
C MET A 21 1.38 -8.57 4.30
N LYS A 22 1.94 -9.54 3.59
CA LYS A 22 3.04 -9.28 2.67
C LYS A 22 2.60 -8.49 1.47
N SER A 23 1.47 -8.84 0.88
CA SER A 23 0.97 -8.12 -0.27
C SER A 23 -0.54 -7.97 -0.21
N GLY A 24 -1.02 -6.91 -0.81
CA GLY A 24 -2.43 -6.64 -0.87
C GLY A 24 -2.75 -5.64 -1.96
N VAL A 25 -4.01 -5.25 -2.03
CA VAL A 25 -4.49 -4.33 -3.05
C VAL A 25 -4.97 -3.05 -2.39
N ILE A 26 -4.58 -1.92 -2.97
CA ILE A 26 -5.02 -0.62 -2.46
C ILE A 26 -6.50 -0.45 -2.76
N THR A 27 -7.26 -0.18 -1.70
CA THR A 27 -8.70 0.04 -1.80
C THR A 27 -9.08 1.50 -1.63
N ARG A 28 -8.16 2.32 -1.12
CA ARG A 28 -8.44 3.72 -0.89
C ARG A 28 -7.13 4.50 -0.78
N VAL A 29 -7.12 5.69 -1.34
CA VAL A 29 -5.99 6.61 -1.24
C VAL A 29 -6.41 7.79 -0.38
N ILE A 30 -5.59 8.11 0.61
CA ILE A 30 -5.84 9.22 1.53
C ILE A 30 -4.70 10.21 1.37
N PRO A 31 -4.84 11.21 0.49
CA PRO A 31 -3.76 12.18 0.28
C PRO A 31 -3.50 13.00 1.54
N ASN A 32 -2.25 13.42 1.69
CA ASN A 32 -1.89 14.31 2.78
C ASN A 32 -2.45 15.70 2.51
N ASP A 33 -3.06 16.30 3.54
CA ASP A 33 -3.70 17.59 3.41
C ASP A 33 -2.75 18.72 3.04
N GLN A 34 -1.49 18.56 3.37
CA GLN A 34 -0.50 19.60 3.14
C GLN A 34 0.34 19.35 1.89
N GLY A 35 -0.06 18.38 1.09
CA GLY A 35 0.61 18.10 -0.17
C GLY A 35 1.96 17.41 -0.01
N GLN A 36 2.24 16.81 1.12
CA GLN A 36 3.49 16.10 1.33
C GLN A 36 3.31 14.63 0.98
N ASP A 37 3.77 14.24 -0.19
CA ASP A 37 3.54 12.90 -0.70
C ASP A 37 4.04 11.79 0.23
N LEU A 38 5.11 12.04 0.97
CA LEU A 38 5.64 11.05 1.90
C LEU A 38 4.63 10.65 2.98
N PHE A 39 3.66 11.50 3.24
CA PHE A 39 2.65 11.27 4.26
C PHE A 39 1.29 10.91 3.69
N ASN A 40 1.22 10.64 2.40
CA ASN A 40 0.01 10.04 1.83
C ASN A 40 -0.21 8.68 2.48
N GLU A 41 -1.47 8.37 2.76
CA GLU A 41 -1.82 7.10 3.36
C GLU A 41 -2.61 6.25 2.36
N TYR A 42 -2.52 4.94 2.53
CA TYR A 42 -3.19 4.01 1.64
C TYR A 42 -3.83 2.90 2.45
N GLU A 43 -5.11 2.68 2.17
CA GLU A 43 -5.81 1.54 2.75
C GLU A 43 -5.55 0.33 1.88
N VAL A 44 -5.04 -0.73 2.49
CA VAL A 44 -4.63 -1.94 1.77
C VAL A 44 -5.42 -3.11 2.31
N ASN A 45 -6.02 -3.87 1.40
CA ASN A 45 -6.73 -5.09 1.73
C ASN A 45 -5.81 -6.27 1.42
N PHE A 46 -5.41 -6.99 2.46
CA PHE A 46 -4.50 -8.13 2.33
C PHE A 46 -5.23 -9.46 2.12
N GLY A 47 -6.56 -9.42 2.07
CA GLY A 47 -7.36 -10.62 1.98
C GLY A 47 -7.82 -11.08 3.36
N ASN A 48 -8.75 -12.01 3.39
CA ASN A 48 -9.28 -12.56 4.66
C ASN A 48 -9.75 -11.48 5.63
N GLN A 49 -10.27 -10.37 5.08
CA GLN A 49 -10.78 -9.25 5.87
C GLN A 49 -9.70 -8.51 6.65
N VAL A 50 -8.45 -8.67 6.25
CA VAL A 50 -7.35 -7.92 6.86
C VAL A 50 -7.17 -6.63 6.08
N ILE A 51 -7.52 -5.52 6.70
CA ILE A 51 -7.41 -4.19 6.09
C ILE A 51 -6.64 -3.29 7.05
N ALA A 52 -5.66 -2.57 6.50
CA ALA A 52 -4.86 -1.67 7.31
C ALA A 52 -4.42 -0.47 6.47
N ILE A 53 -4.02 0.59 7.14
CA ILE A 53 -3.60 1.83 6.50
C ILE A 53 -2.11 2.02 6.73
N PHE A 54 -1.38 2.35 5.67
CA PHE A 54 0.05 2.57 5.73
C PHE A 54 0.44 3.84 5.01
N TYR A 55 1.57 4.40 5.40
CA TYR A 55 2.17 5.52 4.69
C TYR A 55 2.84 5.04 3.40
N GLU A 56 3.03 5.98 2.49
CA GLU A 56 3.63 5.70 1.19
C GLU A 56 5.00 5.02 1.32
N THR A 57 5.79 5.44 2.31
CA THR A 57 7.13 4.88 2.51
C THR A 57 7.13 3.46 3.03
N GLN A 58 5.99 2.98 3.50
CA GLN A 58 5.87 1.61 4.03
C GLN A 58 5.45 0.60 2.98
N LEU A 59 5.22 1.06 1.76
CA LEU A 59 4.70 0.22 0.68
C LEU A 59 5.56 0.36 -0.56
N ARG A 60 5.51 -0.66 -1.41
CA ARG A 60 6.09 -0.59 -2.76
C ARG A 60 5.21 -1.40 -3.71
N LEU A 61 5.24 -1.05 -4.98
CA LEU A 61 4.50 -1.79 -5.98
C LEU A 61 5.08 -3.18 -6.13
N VAL A 62 4.18 -4.17 -6.26
CA VAL A 62 4.58 -5.53 -6.60
C VAL A 62 4.80 -5.55 -8.10
N ALA A 63 5.98 -6.01 -8.53
CA ALA A 63 6.25 -6.14 -9.95
C ALA A 63 5.31 -7.19 -10.53
N GLU A 64 4.60 -6.83 -11.59
CA GLU A 64 3.68 -7.75 -12.20
C GLU A 64 4.41 -8.77 -13.06
N ALA A 65 4.14 -10.03 -12.79
CA ALA A 65 4.74 -11.09 -13.59
C ALA A 65 4.24 -11.00 -15.02
N GLY A 66 5.16 -11.05 -15.94
CA GLY A 66 4.80 -11.07 -17.35
C GLY A 66 4.54 -9.72 -17.96
N CYS A 67 4.71 -8.67 -17.21
CA CYS A 67 4.59 -7.32 -17.76
C CYS A 67 5.91 -6.76 -18.16
#